data_8f64b5aa70a7576acccc08cdc7a94ad8
#
_entry.id   8f64b5aa70a7576acccc08cdc7a94ad8
#
_cell.length_a   1.000
_cell.length_b   1.000
_cell.length_c   1.000
_cell.angle_alpha   90.00
_cell.angle_beta   90.00
_cell.angle_gamma   90.00
#
_symmetry.space_group_name_H-M   'P 1'
#
loop_
_entity.id
_entity.type
_entity.pdbx_description
1 polymer ?
#
loop_
_entity_poly.entity_id
_entity_poly.type
_entity_poly.pdbx_seq_one_letter_code
_entity_poly.pdbx_strand_id
1 'polypeptide(L)'
;AILGRAQKQKQLIMAYFTHINKEKTPLKAETLIEIAKVSAPILKAVVEKGIFEEYYLQKDRVSFADDETSTERKLTTAQQAALTSLKQQFTEKKTVLLQGVPASGKTELYISLINECLERGQQALYLLPEIGLTVHLINRLKKHFGQHLSVYHSKYSTNERVEVWNNVLHNHPKAQVVVGVRSSVYLPFQNLGLVVIDEEHDSSYRQFDPAPRLQARDTAIMLSSSFEAHTLLGSATPSVESMYNVKQQKYGFAYLGERYANYMPPLIEIIDLKDKQHRKQMTGHFSDALIKAIQQIVRSAR
;
A
#
# COMPACT_ATOMS: atom_id res chain seq x y z
N ALA A 1 25.92 -21.76 26.56
CA ALA A 1 27.30 -21.22 26.58
C ALA A 1 27.35 -19.69 26.43
N ILE A 2 26.39 -19.04 25.72
CA ILE A 2 26.40 -17.59 25.38
C ILE A 2 26.18 -16.67 26.59
N LEU A 3 25.52 -17.14 27.65
CA LEU A 3 25.13 -16.30 28.80
C LEU A 3 26.07 -16.40 30.02
N GLY A 4 27.04 -17.34 30.03
CA GLY A 4 28.03 -17.46 31.06
C GLY A 4 27.55 -17.18 32.50
N ARG A 5 28.18 -16.19 33.16
CA ARG A 5 27.83 -15.71 34.53
C ARG A 5 26.76 -14.57 34.58
N ALA A 6 26.12 -14.25 33.46
CA ALA A 6 25.18 -13.10 33.37
C ALA A 6 23.79 -13.40 33.95
N GLN A 7 23.69 -13.48 35.28
CA GLN A 7 22.49 -13.88 36.01
C GLN A 7 21.26 -13.01 35.67
N LYS A 8 21.42 -11.69 35.54
CA LYS A 8 20.34 -10.76 35.18
C LYS A 8 19.85 -10.92 33.76
N GLN A 9 20.71 -11.30 32.80
CA GLN A 9 20.30 -11.62 31.42
C GLN A 9 19.49 -12.93 31.37
N LYS A 10 19.87 -13.93 32.15
CA LYS A 10 19.10 -15.19 32.32
C LYS A 10 17.72 -14.90 32.90
N GLN A 11 17.62 -14.02 33.91
CA GLN A 11 16.36 -13.62 34.54
C GLN A 11 15.41 -12.94 33.53
N LEU A 12 15.94 -12.05 32.67
CA LEU A 12 15.18 -11.40 31.60
C LEU A 12 14.62 -12.42 30.60
N ILE A 13 15.43 -13.35 30.15
CA ILE A 13 15.04 -14.39 29.19
C ILE A 13 13.98 -15.33 29.79
N MET A 14 14.14 -15.73 31.04
CA MET A 14 13.15 -16.57 31.73
C MET A 14 11.81 -15.87 31.90
N ALA A 15 11.81 -14.58 32.26
CA ALA A 15 10.59 -13.77 32.35
C ALA A 15 9.86 -13.69 31.00
N TYR A 16 10.57 -13.52 29.91
CA TYR A 16 10.01 -13.51 28.55
C TYR A 16 9.37 -14.84 28.18
N PHE A 17 10.05 -15.95 28.38
CA PHE A 17 9.49 -17.28 28.10
C PHE A 17 8.31 -17.63 28.97
N THR A 18 8.32 -17.21 30.24
CA THR A 18 7.18 -17.42 31.14
C THR A 18 5.94 -16.65 30.68
N HIS A 19 6.13 -15.44 30.15
CA HIS A 19 5.04 -14.63 29.62
C HIS A 19 4.48 -15.19 28.30
N ILE A 20 5.34 -15.54 27.34
CA ILE A 20 4.92 -16.10 26.04
C ILE A 20 4.17 -17.43 26.22
N ASN A 21 4.60 -18.29 27.14
CA ASN A 21 3.89 -19.53 27.41
C ASN A 21 2.47 -19.33 27.97
N LYS A 22 2.22 -18.18 28.63
CA LYS A 22 0.89 -17.84 29.17
C LYS A 22 0.00 -17.11 28.16
N GLU A 23 0.51 -16.11 27.49
CA GLU A 23 -0.32 -15.16 26.72
C GLU A 23 -0.13 -15.20 25.20
N LYS A 24 0.91 -15.89 24.69
CA LYS A 24 1.24 -16.03 23.24
C LYS A 24 1.29 -14.72 22.45
N THR A 25 1.48 -13.58 23.15
CA THR A 25 1.54 -12.25 22.54
C THR A 25 2.92 -11.61 22.70
N PRO A 26 3.37 -10.79 21.74
CA PRO A 26 4.61 -10.03 21.88
C PRO A 26 4.57 -9.10 23.10
N LEU A 27 5.65 -9.07 23.85
CA LEU A 27 5.76 -8.27 25.07
C LEU A 27 6.46 -6.93 24.79
N LYS A 28 5.94 -5.84 25.31
CA LYS A 28 6.62 -4.54 25.21
C LYS A 28 7.94 -4.57 25.97
N ALA A 29 8.96 -3.93 25.44
CA ALA A 29 10.29 -3.83 26.06
C ALA A 29 10.24 -3.28 27.49
N GLU A 30 9.45 -2.21 27.72
CA GLU A 30 9.25 -1.62 29.05
C GLU A 30 8.61 -2.59 30.03
N THR A 31 7.57 -3.29 29.63
CA THR A 31 6.85 -4.28 30.47
C THR A 31 7.76 -5.47 30.79
N LEU A 32 8.60 -5.91 29.84
CA LEU A 32 9.55 -6.99 30.08
C LEU A 32 10.62 -6.58 31.12
N ILE A 33 11.10 -5.34 31.05
CA ILE A 33 12.07 -4.77 32.00
C ILE A 33 11.47 -4.76 33.41
N GLU A 34 10.20 -4.33 33.52
CA GLU A 34 9.47 -4.30 34.81
C GLU A 34 9.25 -5.71 35.41
N ILE A 35 8.73 -6.65 34.59
CA ILE A 35 8.47 -8.03 35.03
C ILE A 35 9.77 -8.72 35.45
N ALA A 36 10.84 -8.53 34.69
CA ALA A 36 12.14 -9.14 34.98
C ALA A 36 12.92 -8.39 36.08
N LYS A 37 12.45 -7.21 36.51
CA LYS A 37 13.14 -6.34 37.49
C LYS A 37 14.61 -6.09 37.12
N VAL A 38 14.86 -5.76 35.85
CA VAL A 38 16.20 -5.49 35.33
C VAL A 38 16.25 -4.06 34.73
N SER A 39 17.44 -3.58 34.41
CA SER A 39 17.61 -2.27 33.78
C SER A 39 17.66 -2.36 32.26
N ALA A 40 17.29 -1.28 31.56
CA ALA A 40 17.29 -1.19 30.10
C ALA A 40 18.62 -1.58 29.42
N PRO A 41 19.82 -1.28 29.95
CA PRO A 41 21.10 -1.75 29.40
C PRO A 41 21.21 -3.28 29.33
N ILE A 42 20.54 -4.02 30.21
CA ILE A 42 20.56 -5.48 30.19
C ILE A 42 19.75 -6.03 29.04
N LEU A 43 18.60 -5.43 28.74
CA LEU A 43 17.82 -5.77 27.55
C LEU A 43 18.63 -5.49 26.28
N LYS A 44 19.22 -4.29 26.20
CA LYS A 44 20.07 -3.92 25.05
C LYS A 44 21.22 -4.90 24.81
N ALA A 45 21.91 -5.35 25.88
CA ALA A 45 22.95 -6.34 25.78
C ALA A 45 22.47 -7.72 25.32
N VAL A 46 21.19 -8.08 25.58
CA VAL A 46 20.59 -9.35 25.09
C VAL A 46 20.21 -9.23 23.63
N VAL A 47 19.75 -8.06 23.19
CA VAL A 47 19.48 -7.75 21.77
C VAL A 47 20.79 -7.74 20.97
N GLU A 48 21.84 -7.07 21.45
CA GLU A 48 23.16 -7.04 20.80
C GLU A 48 23.79 -8.43 20.66
N LYS A 49 23.45 -9.36 21.54
CA LYS A 49 23.86 -10.77 21.44
C LYS A 49 23.01 -11.60 20.48
N GLY A 50 22.03 -11.00 19.79
CA GLY A 50 21.12 -11.69 18.87
C GLY A 50 20.19 -12.71 19.53
N ILE A 51 19.95 -12.61 20.85
CA ILE A 51 19.06 -13.52 21.59
C ILE A 51 17.62 -13.01 21.52
N PHE A 52 17.42 -11.70 21.55
CA PHE A 52 16.14 -11.03 21.30
C PHE A 52 16.26 -10.12 20.09
N GLU A 53 15.14 -9.96 19.38
CA GLU A 53 14.98 -8.98 18.34
C GLU A 53 13.92 -7.97 18.80
N GLU A 54 14.27 -6.68 18.74
CA GLU A 54 13.36 -5.58 19.09
C GLU A 54 12.78 -5.00 17.81
N TYR A 55 11.44 -4.95 17.73
CA TYR A 55 10.75 -4.35 16.59
C TYR A 55 9.67 -3.38 17.06
N TYR A 56 9.49 -2.30 16.28
CA TYR A 56 8.48 -1.31 16.58
C TYR A 56 7.13 -1.72 15.98
N LEU A 57 6.14 -2.00 16.84
CA LEU A 57 4.75 -2.08 16.42
C LEU A 57 4.18 -0.67 16.29
N GLN A 58 4.06 -0.18 15.07
CA GLN A 58 3.34 1.06 14.82
C GLN A 58 1.84 0.81 15.06
N LYS A 59 1.34 1.24 16.22
CA LYS A 59 -0.11 1.33 16.45
C LYS A 59 -0.58 2.61 15.80
N ASP A 60 -1.35 2.50 14.72
CA ASP A 60 -2.09 3.65 14.21
C ASP A 60 -3.05 4.13 15.30
N ARG A 61 -2.89 5.40 15.69
CA ARG A 61 -3.75 6.06 16.71
C ARG A 61 -5.13 6.44 16.16
N VAL A 62 -5.37 6.23 14.88
CA VAL A 62 -6.66 6.46 14.24
C VAL A 62 -7.38 5.12 14.17
N SER A 63 -8.08 4.76 15.24
CA SER A 63 -9.12 3.74 15.18
C SER A 63 -10.33 4.37 14.48
N PHE A 64 -10.47 4.18 13.19
CA PHE A 64 -11.79 4.27 12.57
C PHE A 64 -12.59 3.09 13.10
N ALA A 65 -13.78 3.36 13.65
CA ALA A 65 -14.71 2.32 14.07
C ALA A 65 -14.82 1.31 12.92
N ASP A 66 -14.52 0.04 13.21
CA ASP A 66 -14.81 -1.06 12.32
C ASP A 66 -16.33 -1.13 12.20
N ASP A 67 -16.87 -0.59 11.13
CA ASP A 67 -18.21 -0.97 10.68
C ASP A 67 -18.12 -2.46 10.33
N GLU A 68 -18.50 -3.27 11.29
CA GLU A 68 -18.71 -4.70 11.15
C GLU A 68 -19.88 -4.96 10.20
N THR A 69 -19.64 -4.86 8.91
CA THR A 69 -20.46 -5.55 7.93
C THR A 69 -19.56 -5.89 6.75
N SER A 70 -19.13 -7.14 6.74
CA SER A 70 -18.58 -7.83 5.56
C SER A 70 -19.71 -8.11 4.55
N THR A 71 -20.35 -7.07 4.07
CA THR A 71 -21.16 -7.17 2.85
C THR A 71 -20.21 -6.91 1.69
N GLU A 72 -20.13 -7.88 0.76
CA GLU A 72 -19.59 -7.64 -0.57
C GLU A 72 -20.19 -6.32 -1.06
N ARG A 73 -19.37 -5.28 -1.12
CA ARG A 73 -19.84 -3.99 -1.60
C ARG A 73 -20.16 -4.15 -3.08
N LYS A 74 -21.45 -4.11 -3.42
CA LYS A 74 -21.87 -4.12 -4.81
C LYS A 74 -21.24 -2.93 -5.52
N LEU A 75 -20.62 -3.20 -6.66
CA LEU A 75 -20.07 -2.16 -7.51
C LEU A 75 -21.19 -1.19 -7.93
N THR A 76 -20.90 0.10 -7.95
CA THR A 76 -21.80 1.10 -8.52
C THR A 76 -21.94 0.90 -10.03
N THR A 77 -22.94 1.50 -10.65
CA THR A 77 -23.14 1.43 -12.10
C THR A 77 -21.90 1.92 -12.88
N ALA A 78 -21.29 3.01 -12.43
CA ALA A 78 -20.06 3.54 -13.03
C ALA A 78 -18.86 2.59 -12.86
N GLN A 79 -18.71 1.96 -11.70
CA GLN A 79 -17.68 0.97 -11.45
C GLN A 79 -17.89 -0.29 -12.30
N GLN A 80 -19.13 -0.76 -12.43
CA GLN A 80 -19.47 -1.91 -13.27
C GLN A 80 -19.16 -1.62 -14.76
N ALA A 81 -19.50 -0.43 -15.24
CA ALA A 81 -19.19 -0.01 -16.61
C ALA A 81 -17.68 0.07 -16.85
N ALA A 82 -16.92 0.64 -15.88
CA ALA A 82 -15.47 0.69 -15.95
C ALA A 82 -14.82 -0.71 -15.92
N LEU A 83 -15.32 -1.63 -15.08
CA LEU A 83 -14.85 -3.01 -15.03
C LEU A 83 -15.10 -3.74 -16.37
N THR A 84 -16.28 -3.56 -16.96
CA THR A 84 -16.61 -4.12 -18.27
C THR A 84 -15.68 -3.59 -19.35
N SER A 85 -15.42 -2.27 -19.35
CA SER A 85 -14.47 -1.64 -20.27
C SER A 85 -13.05 -2.18 -20.07
N LEU A 86 -12.57 -2.34 -18.81
CA LEU A 86 -11.27 -2.94 -18.52
C LEU A 86 -11.14 -4.35 -19.11
N LYS A 87 -12.15 -5.20 -18.90
CA LYS A 87 -12.16 -6.57 -19.43
C LYS A 87 -12.11 -6.59 -20.96
N GLN A 88 -12.88 -5.71 -21.61
CA GLN A 88 -12.85 -5.56 -23.04
C GLN A 88 -11.47 -5.12 -23.52
N GLN A 89 -10.85 -4.12 -22.88
CA GLN A 89 -9.51 -3.68 -23.24
C GLN A 89 -8.46 -4.78 -23.06
N PHE A 90 -8.58 -5.63 -22.05
CA PHE A 90 -7.67 -6.77 -21.85
C PHE A 90 -7.77 -7.86 -22.92
N THR A 91 -8.84 -7.91 -23.71
CA THR A 91 -8.90 -8.84 -24.87
C THR A 91 -7.95 -8.44 -26.00
N GLU A 92 -7.64 -7.15 -26.10
CA GLU A 92 -6.81 -6.60 -27.17
C GLU A 92 -5.42 -6.18 -26.70
N LYS A 93 -5.30 -5.75 -25.44
CA LYS A 93 -4.08 -5.16 -24.87
C LYS A 93 -3.66 -5.88 -23.59
N LYS A 94 -2.38 -6.19 -23.46
CA LYS A 94 -1.83 -6.78 -22.24
C LYS A 94 -1.72 -5.76 -21.09
N THR A 95 -1.51 -4.47 -21.41
CA THR A 95 -1.42 -3.39 -20.43
C THR A 95 -2.56 -2.40 -20.64
N VAL A 96 -3.28 -2.09 -19.56
CA VAL A 96 -4.41 -1.15 -19.56
C VAL A 96 -4.20 -0.08 -18.50
N LEU A 97 -4.43 1.19 -18.86
CA LEU A 97 -4.44 2.31 -17.94
C LEU A 97 -5.88 2.59 -17.47
N LEU A 98 -6.10 2.51 -16.16
CA LEU A 98 -7.33 2.98 -15.51
C LEU A 98 -7.08 4.37 -14.92
N GLN A 99 -7.63 5.39 -15.56
CA GLN A 99 -7.69 6.71 -14.96
C GLN A 99 -8.97 6.83 -14.12
N GLY A 100 -8.84 6.99 -12.82
CA GLY A 100 -9.99 7.12 -11.93
C GLY A 100 -9.81 8.28 -10.96
N VAL A 101 -10.82 9.16 -10.85
CA VAL A 101 -10.75 10.28 -9.91
C VAL A 101 -10.50 9.81 -8.47
N PRO A 102 -9.94 10.66 -7.58
CA PRO A 102 -9.78 10.31 -6.17
C PRO A 102 -11.11 9.89 -5.55
N ALA A 103 -11.09 8.84 -4.71
CA ALA A 103 -12.28 8.27 -4.07
C ALA A 103 -13.34 7.72 -5.05
N SER A 104 -12.97 7.35 -6.27
CA SER A 104 -13.87 6.66 -7.21
C SER A 104 -14.06 5.17 -6.90
N GLY A 105 -13.21 4.60 -6.04
CA GLY A 105 -13.23 3.18 -5.69
C GLY A 105 -12.45 2.30 -6.67
N LYS A 106 -11.36 2.79 -7.25
CA LYS A 106 -10.42 2.00 -8.07
C LYS A 106 -10.08 0.65 -7.42
N THR A 107 -9.86 0.66 -6.10
CA THR A 107 -9.51 -0.54 -5.34
C THR A 107 -10.56 -1.65 -5.45
N GLU A 108 -11.86 -1.33 -5.57
CA GLU A 108 -12.91 -2.34 -5.77
C GLU A 108 -12.78 -3.05 -7.12
N LEU A 109 -12.37 -2.31 -8.15
CA LEU A 109 -12.11 -2.89 -9.48
C LEU A 109 -10.87 -3.80 -9.42
N TYR A 110 -9.83 -3.38 -8.68
CA TYR A 110 -8.63 -4.21 -8.49
C TYR A 110 -8.98 -5.52 -7.78
N ILE A 111 -9.76 -5.46 -6.69
CA ILE A 111 -10.21 -6.64 -5.96
C ILE A 111 -11.01 -7.57 -6.89
N SER A 112 -11.91 -7.04 -7.71
CA SER A 112 -12.70 -7.85 -8.65
C SER A 112 -11.82 -8.57 -9.67
N LEU A 113 -10.83 -7.88 -10.26
CA LEU A 113 -9.90 -8.48 -11.23
C LEU A 113 -8.95 -9.49 -10.58
N ILE A 114 -8.51 -9.23 -9.34
CA ILE A 114 -7.68 -10.17 -8.59
C ILE A 114 -8.48 -11.45 -8.29
N ASN A 115 -9.76 -11.34 -7.86
CA ASN A 115 -10.60 -12.52 -7.63
C ASN A 115 -10.74 -13.39 -8.89
N GLU A 116 -10.97 -12.78 -10.05
CA GLU A 116 -11.02 -13.51 -11.32
C GLU A 116 -9.68 -14.18 -11.68
N CYS A 117 -8.57 -13.56 -11.32
CA CYS A 117 -7.23 -14.15 -11.47
C CYS A 117 -7.08 -15.39 -10.58
N LEU A 118 -7.54 -15.31 -9.31
CA LEU A 118 -7.53 -16.43 -8.37
C LEU A 118 -8.43 -17.59 -8.81
N GLU A 119 -9.61 -17.29 -9.34
CA GLU A 119 -10.53 -18.31 -9.89
C GLU A 119 -9.89 -19.12 -11.04
N ARG A 120 -8.96 -18.50 -11.78
CA ARG A 120 -8.16 -19.20 -12.79
C ARG A 120 -6.94 -19.95 -12.23
N GLY A 121 -6.77 -19.96 -10.90
CA GLY A 121 -5.62 -20.59 -10.23
C GLY A 121 -4.29 -19.84 -10.45
N GLN A 122 -4.34 -18.56 -10.82
CA GLN A 122 -3.17 -17.75 -11.10
C GLN A 122 -2.78 -16.85 -9.92
N GLN A 123 -1.51 -16.45 -9.88
CA GLN A 123 -0.99 -15.50 -8.90
C GLN A 123 -1.26 -14.05 -9.36
N ALA A 124 -1.50 -13.17 -8.40
CA ALA A 124 -1.65 -11.74 -8.62
C ALA A 124 -0.62 -10.94 -7.82
N LEU A 125 0.03 -9.95 -8.48
CA LEU A 125 0.91 -8.98 -7.83
C LEU A 125 0.19 -7.62 -7.77
N TYR A 126 0.03 -7.09 -6.55
CA TYR A 126 -0.51 -5.75 -6.33
C TYR A 126 0.57 -4.83 -5.77
N LEU A 127 1.09 -3.96 -6.63
CA LEU A 127 2.12 -2.98 -6.28
C LEU A 127 1.50 -1.69 -5.78
N LEU A 128 2.06 -1.17 -4.69
CA LEU A 128 1.70 0.08 -4.04
C LEU A 128 2.94 0.96 -3.86
N PRO A 129 2.79 2.30 -3.88
CA PRO A 129 3.80 3.19 -3.35
C PRO A 129 4.14 2.86 -1.90
N GLU A 130 5.36 3.14 -1.44
CA GLU A 130 5.76 2.85 -0.05
C GLU A 130 4.83 3.49 0.99
N ILE A 131 4.35 4.71 0.71
CA ILE A 131 3.38 5.41 1.56
C ILE A 131 1.95 4.86 1.43
N GLY A 132 1.63 4.17 0.35
CA GLY A 132 0.32 3.56 0.09
C GLY A 132 0.09 2.24 0.84
N LEU A 133 1.16 1.59 1.29
CA LEU A 133 1.07 0.33 2.04
C LEU A 133 0.69 0.59 3.50
N THR A 134 -0.55 0.99 3.73
CA THR A 134 -1.08 1.28 5.07
C THR A 134 -1.69 0.05 5.72
N VAL A 135 -1.69 0.02 7.06
CA VAL A 135 -2.34 -1.05 7.84
C VAL A 135 -3.83 -1.17 7.48
N HIS A 136 -4.50 -0.04 7.24
CA HIS A 136 -5.91 -0.01 6.85
C HIS A 136 -6.15 -0.74 5.52
N LEU A 137 -5.36 -0.46 4.49
CA LEU A 137 -5.46 -1.14 3.19
C LEU A 137 -5.15 -2.63 3.30
N ILE A 138 -4.09 -2.99 4.03
CA ILE A 138 -3.72 -4.40 4.27
C ILE A 138 -4.87 -5.15 4.96
N ASN A 139 -5.46 -4.58 6.01
CA ASN A 139 -6.58 -5.20 6.73
C ASN A 139 -7.81 -5.35 5.83
N ARG A 140 -8.09 -4.34 4.99
CA ARG A 140 -9.17 -4.42 4.01
C ARG A 140 -8.94 -5.55 3.01
N LEU A 141 -7.75 -5.67 2.44
CA LEU A 141 -7.40 -6.75 1.51
C LEU A 141 -7.41 -8.11 2.19
N LYS A 142 -6.98 -8.20 3.46
CA LYS A 142 -7.09 -9.43 4.26
C LYS A 142 -8.54 -9.89 4.46
N LYS A 143 -9.49 -8.97 4.61
CA LYS A 143 -10.92 -9.32 4.69
C LYS A 143 -11.43 -9.96 3.39
N HIS A 144 -10.89 -9.56 2.22
CA HIS A 144 -11.30 -10.11 0.93
C HIS A 144 -10.58 -11.41 0.57
N PHE A 145 -9.25 -11.46 0.76
CA PHE A 145 -8.42 -12.57 0.27
C PHE A 145 -8.03 -13.57 1.35
N GLY A 146 -8.28 -13.22 2.63
CA GLY A 146 -8.02 -14.11 3.76
C GLY A 146 -6.58 -14.62 3.80
N GLN A 147 -6.46 -15.95 3.86
CA GLN A 147 -5.19 -16.65 3.90
C GLN A 147 -4.42 -16.66 2.57
N HIS A 148 -5.01 -16.21 1.47
CA HIS A 148 -4.37 -16.17 0.15
C HIS A 148 -3.49 -14.93 -0.03
N LEU A 149 -3.51 -13.98 0.93
CA LEU A 149 -2.79 -12.73 0.88
C LEU A 149 -1.45 -12.83 1.60
N SER A 150 -0.38 -12.55 0.88
CA SER A 150 0.94 -12.25 1.43
C SER A 150 1.29 -10.77 1.24
N VAL A 151 1.94 -10.17 2.23
CA VAL A 151 2.48 -8.80 2.15
C VAL A 151 3.99 -8.87 2.06
N TYR A 152 4.61 -8.05 1.20
CA TYR A 152 6.06 -8.02 1.02
C TYR A 152 6.59 -6.59 1.02
N HIS A 153 7.38 -6.24 2.03
CA HIS A 153 8.02 -4.92 2.13
C HIS A 153 9.33 -4.97 2.92
N SER A 154 10.13 -3.91 2.81
CA SER A 154 11.48 -3.81 3.42
C SER A 154 11.49 -3.82 4.96
N LYS A 155 10.37 -3.48 5.62
CA LYS A 155 10.24 -3.47 7.09
C LYS A 155 10.03 -4.88 7.70
N TYR A 156 9.78 -5.89 6.88
CA TYR A 156 9.72 -7.27 7.36
C TYR A 156 11.11 -7.79 7.70
N SER A 157 11.18 -8.64 8.73
CA SER A 157 12.40 -9.37 9.07
C SER A 157 12.87 -10.24 7.88
N THR A 158 14.14 -10.59 7.87
CA THR A 158 14.71 -11.45 6.82
C THR A 158 13.94 -12.78 6.72
N ASN A 159 13.56 -13.37 7.86
CA ASN A 159 12.85 -14.64 7.89
C ASN A 159 11.44 -14.55 7.27
N GLU A 160 10.68 -13.48 7.58
CA GLU A 160 9.37 -13.25 6.96
C GLU A 160 9.49 -13.06 5.45
N ARG A 161 10.52 -12.33 5.00
CA ARG A 161 10.77 -12.13 3.56
C ARG A 161 11.13 -13.43 2.86
N VAL A 162 11.93 -14.30 3.48
CA VAL A 162 12.27 -15.64 2.97
C VAL A 162 11.03 -16.53 2.92
N GLU A 163 10.15 -16.47 3.92
CA GLU A 163 8.89 -17.22 3.92
C GLU A 163 8.00 -16.80 2.74
N VAL A 164 7.78 -15.50 2.54
CA VAL A 164 7.00 -15.00 1.40
C VAL A 164 7.65 -15.42 0.07
N TRP A 165 8.98 -15.29 -0.06
CA TRP A 165 9.73 -15.71 -1.25
C TRP A 165 9.47 -17.19 -1.57
N ASN A 166 9.61 -18.07 -0.58
CA ASN A 166 9.39 -19.50 -0.76
C ASN A 166 7.93 -19.82 -1.11
N ASN A 167 6.97 -19.15 -0.46
CA ASN A 167 5.55 -19.32 -0.77
C ASN A 167 5.22 -18.92 -2.21
N VAL A 168 5.82 -17.83 -2.71
CA VAL A 168 5.66 -17.40 -4.11
C VAL A 168 6.30 -18.41 -5.06
N LEU A 169 7.54 -18.83 -4.77
CA LEU A 169 8.31 -19.80 -5.58
C LEU A 169 7.58 -21.13 -5.74
N HIS A 170 6.92 -21.62 -4.69
CA HIS A 170 6.23 -22.91 -4.72
C HIS A 170 4.72 -22.77 -5.07
N ASN A 171 4.30 -21.59 -5.52
CA ASN A 171 2.88 -21.29 -5.80
C ASN A 171 1.95 -21.72 -4.64
N HIS A 172 2.40 -21.44 -3.41
CA HIS A 172 1.67 -21.83 -2.22
C HIS A 172 0.37 -21.02 -2.09
N PRO A 173 -0.75 -21.61 -1.61
CA PRO A 173 -2.03 -20.90 -1.44
C PRO A 173 -1.93 -19.57 -0.68
N LYS A 174 -1.03 -19.46 0.30
CA LYS A 174 -0.80 -18.21 1.06
C LYS A 174 -0.18 -17.06 0.25
N ALA A 175 0.31 -17.32 -0.96
CA ALA A 175 0.96 -16.33 -1.81
C ALA A 175 0.34 -16.25 -3.21
N GLN A 176 -0.95 -16.51 -3.31
CA GLN A 176 -1.70 -16.29 -4.55
C GLN A 176 -1.92 -14.81 -4.82
N VAL A 177 -2.11 -13.99 -3.77
CA VAL A 177 -2.12 -12.54 -3.88
C VAL A 177 -0.91 -11.99 -3.11
N VAL A 178 -0.02 -11.31 -3.79
CA VAL A 178 1.11 -10.63 -3.17
C VAL A 178 0.90 -9.13 -3.26
N VAL A 179 0.83 -8.48 -2.10
CA VAL A 179 0.77 -7.02 -1.99
C VAL A 179 2.12 -6.51 -1.54
N GLY A 180 2.68 -5.57 -2.27
CA GLY A 180 3.98 -5.06 -1.88
C GLY A 180 4.42 -3.80 -2.59
N VAL A 181 5.63 -3.37 -2.24
CA VAL A 181 6.28 -2.18 -2.81
C VAL A 181 7.20 -2.58 -3.97
N ARG A 182 7.92 -1.62 -4.51
CA ARG A 182 8.81 -1.79 -5.69
C ARG A 182 9.67 -3.07 -5.68
N SER A 183 10.17 -3.52 -4.52
CA SER A 183 11.01 -4.73 -4.43
C SER A 183 10.27 -6.03 -4.71
N SER A 184 8.95 -6.03 -4.68
CA SER A 184 8.11 -7.22 -4.93
C SER A 184 8.16 -7.70 -6.38
N VAL A 185 8.64 -6.89 -7.31
CA VAL A 185 8.85 -7.30 -8.73
C VAL A 185 9.93 -8.38 -8.89
N TYR A 186 10.75 -8.59 -7.88
CA TYR A 186 11.80 -9.61 -7.90
C TYR A 186 11.35 -10.95 -7.32
N LEU A 187 10.12 -11.07 -6.85
CA LEU A 187 9.63 -12.34 -6.31
C LEU A 187 9.49 -13.39 -7.41
N PRO A 188 9.78 -14.66 -7.11
CA PRO A 188 9.86 -15.75 -8.09
C PRO A 188 8.49 -16.33 -8.43
N PHE A 189 7.62 -15.55 -9.03
CA PHE A 189 6.31 -16.01 -9.47
C PHE A 189 6.41 -17.22 -10.39
N GLN A 190 5.43 -18.13 -10.32
CA GLN A 190 5.37 -19.33 -11.15
C GLN A 190 4.20 -19.31 -12.13
N ASN A 191 3.11 -18.67 -11.75
CA ASN A 191 1.88 -18.61 -12.55
C ASN A 191 1.22 -17.25 -12.41
N LEU A 192 1.97 -16.17 -12.74
CA LEU A 192 1.48 -14.80 -12.65
C LEU A 192 0.43 -14.54 -13.74
N GLY A 193 -0.78 -14.11 -13.34
CA GLY A 193 -1.89 -13.82 -14.26
C GLY A 193 -2.28 -12.34 -14.30
N LEU A 194 -1.99 -11.61 -13.23
CA LEU A 194 -2.34 -10.18 -13.14
C LEU A 194 -1.29 -9.40 -12.34
N VAL A 195 -0.91 -8.24 -12.84
CA VAL A 195 -0.15 -7.22 -12.11
C VAL A 195 -1.00 -5.96 -12.02
N VAL A 196 -1.27 -5.49 -10.81
CA VAL A 196 -1.90 -4.20 -10.54
C VAL A 196 -0.85 -3.25 -10.00
N ILE A 197 -0.76 -2.05 -10.56
CA ILE A 197 0.16 -0.98 -10.13
C ILE A 197 -0.69 0.22 -9.78
N ASP A 198 -0.92 0.44 -8.49
CA ASP A 198 -1.71 1.58 -8.03
C ASP A 198 -0.84 2.83 -7.93
N GLU A 199 -1.44 4.00 -8.20
CA GLU A 199 -0.75 5.29 -8.30
C GLU A 199 0.54 5.17 -9.16
N GLU A 200 0.40 4.65 -10.39
CA GLU A 200 1.51 4.29 -11.31
C GLU A 200 2.51 5.42 -11.58
N HIS A 201 2.06 6.67 -11.36
CA HIS A 201 2.85 7.89 -11.53
C HIS A 201 3.80 8.18 -10.36
N ASP A 202 3.65 7.45 -9.22
CA ASP A 202 4.39 7.76 -8.00
C ASP A 202 5.90 7.54 -8.18
N SER A 203 6.68 8.53 -7.71
CA SER A 203 8.13 8.51 -7.83
C SER A 203 8.82 7.41 -7.01
N SER A 204 8.17 6.85 -5.99
CA SER A 204 8.72 5.76 -5.17
C SER A 204 8.93 4.46 -5.93
N TYR A 205 8.29 4.28 -7.10
CA TYR A 205 8.56 3.17 -7.99
C TYR A 205 9.95 3.25 -8.64
N ARG A 206 10.57 4.43 -8.64
CA ARG A 206 11.91 4.62 -9.18
C ARG A 206 12.96 4.49 -8.10
N GLN A 207 13.89 3.58 -8.29
CA GLN A 207 15.09 3.45 -7.45
C GLN A 207 16.21 4.31 -8.00
N PHE A 208 16.65 5.31 -7.21
CA PHE A 208 17.77 6.17 -7.59
C PHE A 208 19.09 5.64 -7.07
N ASP A 209 19.09 5.05 -5.88
CA ASP A 209 20.23 4.50 -5.15
C ASP A 209 19.75 3.31 -4.30
N PRO A 210 20.55 2.22 -4.17
CA PRO A 210 21.78 1.92 -4.93
C PRO A 210 21.53 1.52 -6.39
N ALA A 211 22.62 1.41 -7.18
CA ALA A 211 22.58 0.77 -8.48
C ALA A 211 22.35 -0.77 -8.33
N PRO A 212 21.71 -1.44 -9.32
CA PRO A 212 21.17 -0.89 -10.57
C PRO A 212 19.91 -0.04 -10.34
N ARG A 213 19.79 1.07 -11.08
CA ARG A 213 18.61 1.93 -11.01
C ARG A 213 17.43 1.23 -11.68
N LEU A 214 16.35 1.05 -10.92
CA LEU A 214 15.16 0.33 -11.36
C LEU A 214 13.98 1.28 -11.47
N GLN A 215 13.13 1.09 -12.48
CA GLN A 215 11.76 1.60 -12.51
C GLN A 215 10.82 0.40 -12.35
N ALA A 216 10.28 0.23 -11.13
CA ALA A 216 9.50 -0.96 -10.79
C ALA A 216 8.21 -1.09 -11.61
N ARG A 217 7.57 0.01 -12.01
CA ARG A 217 6.42 0.00 -12.93
C ARG A 217 6.79 -0.68 -14.25
N ASP A 218 7.85 -0.24 -14.88
CA ASP A 218 8.25 -0.75 -16.18
C ASP A 218 8.77 -2.20 -16.08
N THR A 219 9.48 -2.52 -15.00
CA THR A 219 9.91 -3.89 -14.71
C THR A 219 8.72 -4.82 -14.47
N ALA A 220 7.68 -4.36 -13.78
CA ALA A 220 6.47 -5.14 -13.55
C ALA A 220 5.70 -5.40 -14.86
N ILE A 221 5.67 -4.45 -15.79
CA ILE A 221 5.11 -4.65 -17.15
C ILE A 221 5.92 -5.70 -17.91
N MET A 222 7.25 -5.66 -17.83
CA MET A 222 8.10 -6.69 -18.46
C MET A 222 7.90 -8.06 -17.80
N LEU A 223 7.84 -8.11 -16.48
CA LEU A 223 7.56 -9.34 -15.74
C LEU A 223 6.22 -9.94 -16.17
N SER A 224 5.15 -9.15 -16.22
CA SER A 224 3.83 -9.63 -16.64
C SER A 224 3.85 -10.14 -18.08
N SER A 225 4.59 -9.48 -18.97
CA SER A 225 4.73 -9.91 -20.35
C SER A 225 5.39 -11.28 -20.48
N SER A 226 6.37 -11.62 -19.63
CA SER A 226 7.02 -12.93 -19.63
C SER A 226 6.11 -14.09 -19.20
N PHE A 227 5.02 -13.78 -18.49
CA PHE A 227 3.98 -14.74 -18.09
C PHE A 227 2.71 -14.65 -18.95
N GLU A 228 2.71 -13.83 -20.00
CA GLU A 228 1.50 -13.48 -20.76
C GLU A 228 0.36 -12.90 -19.90
N ALA A 229 0.71 -12.42 -18.71
CA ALA A 229 -0.21 -11.84 -17.74
C ALA A 229 -0.70 -10.46 -18.18
N HIS A 230 -1.80 -10.02 -17.58
CA HIS A 230 -2.31 -8.67 -17.77
C HIS A 230 -1.67 -7.69 -16.77
N THR A 231 -1.49 -6.43 -17.20
CA THR A 231 -1.06 -5.34 -16.32
C THR A 231 -2.12 -4.25 -16.28
N LEU A 232 -2.55 -3.89 -15.07
CA LEU A 232 -3.42 -2.75 -14.81
C LEU A 232 -2.61 -1.62 -14.14
N LEU A 233 -2.52 -0.48 -14.82
CA LEU A 233 -1.97 0.75 -14.28
C LEU A 233 -3.12 1.60 -13.74
N GLY A 234 -3.13 1.92 -12.46
CA GLY A 234 -4.17 2.75 -11.85
C GLY A 234 -3.63 4.08 -11.40
N SER A 235 -4.33 5.17 -11.71
CA SER A 235 -3.97 6.51 -11.25
C SER A 235 -5.13 7.48 -11.33
N ALA A 236 -5.14 8.50 -10.45
CA ALA A 236 -5.99 9.67 -10.62
C ALA A 236 -5.34 10.69 -11.58
N THR A 237 -4.02 10.75 -11.57
CA THR A 237 -3.18 11.68 -12.34
C THR A 237 -2.10 10.89 -13.09
N PRO A 238 -2.47 10.18 -14.17
CA PRO A 238 -1.54 9.31 -14.90
C PRO A 238 -0.28 10.04 -15.37
N SER A 239 0.83 9.31 -15.40
CA SER A 239 2.10 9.82 -15.92
C SER A 239 1.99 10.15 -17.42
N VAL A 240 2.81 11.09 -17.86
CA VAL A 240 2.85 11.51 -19.28
C VAL A 240 3.22 10.32 -20.17
N GLU A 241 4.12 9.47 -19.69
CA GLU A 241 4.58 8.26 -20.39
C GLU A 241 3.43 7.26 -20.60
N SER A 242 2.63 7.02 -19.56
CA SER A 242 1.47 6.11 -19.66
C SER A 242 0.40 6.67 -20.60
N MET A 243 0.09 7.96 -20.51
CA MET A 243 -0.84 8.63 -21.41
C MET A 243 -0.32 8.64 -22.88
N TYR A 244 0.98 8.82 -23.06
CA TYR A 244 1.58 8.72 -24.39
C TYR A 244 1.45 7.30 -24.97
N ASN A 245 1.66 6.26 -24.17
CA ASN A 245 1.49 4.88 -24.60
C ASN A 245 0.02 4.54 -24.94
N VAL A 246 -0.95 5.13 -24.22
CA VAL A 246 -2.38 5.07 -24.58
C VAL A 246 -2.61 5.73 -25.94
N LYS A 247 -2.10 6.96 -26.14
CA LYS A 247 -2.22 7.68 -27.40
C LYS A 247 -1.59 6.92 -28.59
N GLN A 248 -0.50 6.21 -28.36
CA GLN A 248 0.16 5.35 -29.34
C GLN A 248 -0.52 3.98 -29.50
N GLN A 249 -1.67 3.76 -28.86
CA GLN A 249 -2.40 2.49 -28.88
C GLN A 249 -1.58 1.27 -28.39
N LYS A 250 -0.51 1.50 -27.64
CA LYS A 250 0.26 0.44 -26.98
C LYS A 250 -0.45 -0.07 -25.73
N TYR A 251 -1.10 0.83 -24.98
CA TYR A 251 -1.90 0.51 -23.82
C TYR A 251 -3.38 0.69 -24.12
N GLY A 252 -4.23 -0.15 -23.49
CA GLY A 252 -5.66 0.09 -23.41
C GLY A 252 -5.95 1.23 -22.44
N PHE A 253 -7.18 1.76 -22.48
CA PHE A 253 -7.61 2.85 -21.61
C PHE A 253 -9.01 2.63 -21.08
N ALA A 254 -9.21 2.83 -19.77
CA ALA A 254 -10.51 2.87 -19.14
C ALA A 254 -10.60 4.09 -18.20
N TYR A 255 -11.78 4.63 -18.03
CA TYR A 255 -12.02 5.83 -17.23
C TYR A 255 -13.10 5.61 -16.16
N LEU A 256 -12.83 6.06 -14.93
CA LEU A 256 -13.75 6.03 -13.81
C LEU A 256 -13.90 7.45 -13.23
N GLY A 257 -14.84 8.22 -13.78
CA GLY A 257 -14.97 9.66 -13.50
C GLY A 257 -15.86 10.02 -12.31
N GLU A 258 -16.63 9.07 -11.76
CA GLU A 258 -17.55 9.35 -10.67
C GLU A 258 -16.90 9.03 -9.32
N ARG A 259 -17.08 9.94 -8.35
CA ARG A 259 -16.70 9.69 -6.96
C ARG A 259 -17.74 8.81 -6.29
N TYR A 260 -17.30 7.92 -5.41
CA TYR A 260 -18.23 7.17 -4.55
C TYR A 260 -19.09 8.16 -3.76
N ALA A 261 -20.41 7.88 -3.69
CA ALA A 261 -21.42 8.74 -3.05
C ALA A 261 -21.61 10.14 -3.68
N ASN A 262 -21.25 10.34 -4.95
CA ASN A 262 -21.46 11.58 -5.71
C ASN A 262 -20.93 12.86 -5.05
N TYR A 263 -19.85 12.76 -4.26
CA TYR A 263 -19.22 13.94 -3.69
C TYR A 263 -18.72 14.87 -4.80
N MET A 264 -19.24 16.10 -4.81
CA MET A 264 -18.80 17.13 -5.74
C MET A 264 -17.32 17.47 -5.51
N PRO A 265 -16.53 17.70 -6.57
CA PRO A 265 -15.18 18.21 -6.41
C PRO A 265 -15.21 19.59 -5.74
N PRO A 266 -14.15 19.99 -5.02
CA PRO A 266 -14.07 21.33 -4.46
C PRO A 266 -14.10 22.37 -5.58
N LEU A 267 -14.75 23.49 -5.34
CA LEU A 267 -14.68 24.65 -6.23
C LEU A 267 -13.26 25.23 -6.16
N ILE A 268 -12.59 25.30 -7.31
CA ILE A 268 -11.25 25.88 -7.42
C ILE A 268 -11.38 27.27 -8.02
N GLU A 269 -11.00 28.29 -7.24
CA GLU A 269 -10.93 29.68 -7.69
C GLU A 269 -9.46 30.06 -7.93
N ILE A 270 -9.14 30.48 -9.13
CA ILE A 270 -7.79 30.95 -9.50
C ILE A 270 -7.74 32.46 -9.32
N ILE A 271 -6.83 32.95 -8.50
CA ILE A 271 -6.67 34.36 -8.19
C ILE A 271 -5.36 34.87 -8.81
N ASP A 272 -5.44 35.87 -9.68
CA ASP A 272 -4.27 36.57 -10.20
C ASP A 272 -3.70 37.51 -9.13
N LEU A 273 -2.59 37.12 -8.53
CA LEU A 273 -1.93 37.92 -7.50
C LEU A 273 -1.33 39.23 -8.04
N LYS A 274 -0.93 39.31 -9.32
CA LYS A 274 -0.42 40.54 -9.92
C LYS A 274 -1.54 41.59 -10.02
N ASP A 275 -2.72 41.19 -10.49
CA ASP A 275 -3.91 42.07 -10.53
C ASP A 275 -4.30 42.54 -9.12
N LYS A 276 -4.32 41.62 -8.15
CA LYS A 276 -4.59 41.94 -6.74
C LYS A 276 -3.59 42.92 -6.14
N GLN A 277 -2.31 42.79 -6.46
CA GLN A 277 -1.26 43.70 -6.02
C GLN A 277 -1.43 45.11 -6.64
N HIS A 278 -1.71 45.17 -7.94
CA HIS A 278 -2.01 46.45 -8.62
C HIS A 278 -3.22 47.17 -8.01
N ARG A 279 -4.25 46.44 -7.63
CA ARG A 279 -5.44 46.99 -6.98
C ARG A 279 -5.27 47.25 -5.48
N LYS A 280 -4.09 47.01 -4.90
CA LYS A 280 -3.83 47.14 -3.46
C LYS A 280 -4.74 46.25 -2.58
N GLN A 281 -5.12 45.11 -3.09
CA GLN A 281 -5.97 44.11 -2.42
C GLN A 281 -5.17 42.96 -1.84
N MET A 282 -4.01 43.27 -1.29
CA MET A 282 -3.11 42.32 -0.65
C MET A 282 -2.81 42.76 0.79
N THR A 283 -2.73 41.80 1.69
CA THR A 283 -2.22 41.97 3.06
C THR A 283 -1.00 41.08 3.22
N GLY A 284 0.19 41.69 3.13
CA GLY A 284 1.45 40.94 3.01
C GLY A 284 1.44 40.11 1.73
N HIS A 285 1.58 38.80 1.85
CA HIS A 285 1.57 37.84 0.73
C HIS A 285 0.20 37.25 0.41
N PHE A 286 -0.86 37.64 1.12
CA PHE A 286 -2.19 37.06 0.99
C PHE A 286 -3.17 38.01 0.28
N SER A 287 -3.98 37.48 -0.64
CA SER A 287 -5.04 38.24 -1.27
C SER A 287 -6.22 38.44 -0.31
N ASP A 288 -6.97 39.52 -0.51
CA ASP A 288 -8.19 39.82 0.21
C ASP A 288 -9.25 38.69 0.08
N ALA A 289 -9.31 38.05 -1.07
CA ALA A 289 -10.20 36.89 -1.32
C ALA A 289 -9.85 35.71 -0.41
N LEU A 290 -8.54 35.37 -0.31
CA LEU A 290 -8.10 34.29 0.58
C LEU A 290 -8.39 34.60 2.05
N ILE A 291 -8.12 35.83 2.50
CA ILE A 291 -8.38 36.26 3.87
C ILE A 291 -9.87 36.16 4.18
N LYS A 292 -10.76 36.60 3.27
CA LYS A 292 -12.21 36.49 3.44
C LYS A 292 -12.65 35.04 3.52
N ALA A 293 -12.13 34.15 2.67
CA ALA A 293 -12.47 32.73 2.69
C ALA A 293 -12.06 32.08 4.03
N ILE A 294 -10.86 32.36 4.53
CA ILE A 294 -10.40 31.87 5.84
C ILE A 294 -11.33 32.39 6.97
N GLN A 295 -11.67 33.68 6.95
CA GLN A 295 -12.57 34.26 7.96
C GLN A 295 -13.96 33.62 7.94
N GLN A 296 -14.50 33.29 6.78
CA GLN A 296 -15.78 32.57 6.64
C GLN A 296 -15.71 31.18 7.27
N ILE A 297 -14.66 30.41 6.96
CA ILE A 297 -14.47 29.06 7.51
C ILE A 297 -14.35 29.11 9.05
N VAL A 298 -13.55 30.03 9.59
CA VAL A 298 -13.39 30.19 11.03
C VAL A 298 -14.70 30.57 11.74
N ARG A 299 -15.57 31.36 11.08
CA ARG A 299 -16.89 31.74 11.62
C ARG A 299 -17.89 30.58 11.53
N SER A 300 -17.83 29.73 10.50
CA SER A 300 -18.72 28.57 10.35
C SER A 300 -18.34 27.37 11.22
N ALA A 301 -17.11 27.34 11.72
CA ALA A 301 -16.61 26.28 12.63
C ALA A 301 -16.85 26.57 14.13
N ARG A 302 -17.48 27.71 14.45
CA ARG A 302 -17.97 28.08 15.79
C ARG A 302 -19.48 27.90 15.87
#